data_f8064762e65a464de0ead3c1dd9cfaa0
#
_entry.id   f8064762e65a464de0ead3c1dd9cfaa0
#
_cell.length_a   1.000
_cell.length_b   1.000
_cell.length_c   1.000
_cell.angle_alpha   90.00
_cell.angle_beta   90.00
_cell.angle_gamma   90.00
#
_symmetry.space_group_name_H-M   'P 1'
#
loop_
_entity.id
_entity.type
_entity.pdbx_description
1 polymer ?
#
loop_
_entity_poly.entity_id
_entity_poly.type
_entity_poly.pdbx_seq_one_letter_code
_entity_poly.pdbx_strand_id
1 'polypeptide(L)'
;MQKKSEDLSKSWRTRLDELMESVYRSGERTLFIIDELPDMLNAMRAGSRDECAGFLHWFRKTREQSLRKYVRWLVGGSVNLIATLDRNNTVNLINDLKVENLEPFTEEEVKRFVSAMLERYEVAFDRTVIPRMLDLLGSPIPFFLQMLTEELYRHWKRRKSSLSSEDVTNIFQKVLLGETARDKLQHYRSRIDVHYPEEDKEPARRMLNHLSRSDNSVMRENLFHIFRQCESRRTSARSGADLDNAFQHLLLYLQSDFYIEGTAEGRYDFSSRLLKTWWRKYCGFEYAYE
;
A
#
# COMPACT_ATOMS: atom_id res chain seq x y z
N MET A 1 -11.19 28.26 31.37
CA MET A 1 -12.06 27.13 30.99
C MET A 1 -13.03 27.45 29.85
N GLN A 2 -13.60 28.66 29.75
CA GLN A 2 -14.54 29.07 28.67
C GLN A 2 -13.95 29.04 27.27
N LYS A 3 -12.68 29.48 27.08
CA LYS A 3 -12.02 29.47 25.75
C LYS A 3 -11.86 28.07 25.12
N LYS A 4 -11.81 27.02 25.94
CA LYS A 4 -11.67 25.61 25.46
C LYS A 4 -13.00 25.00 25.02
N SER A 5 -14.14 25.51 25.48
CA SER A 5 -15.46 25.02 25.14
C SER A 5 -16.01 25.66 23.85
N GLU A 6 -15.68 26.92 23.58
CA GLU A 6 -16.02 27.60 22.31
C GLU A 6 -15.28 27.00 21.12
N ASP A 7 -14.06 26.51 21.34
CA ASP A 7 -13.24 25.92 20.26
C ASP A 7 -13.74 24.53 19.79
N LEU A 8 -14.47 23.81 20.63
CA LEU A 8 -15.07 22.52 20.30
C LEU A 8 -16.36 22.61 19.48
N SER A 9 -17.01 23.78 19.45
CA SER A 9 -18.27 24.01 18.72
C SER A 9 -18.08 24.43 17.26
N LYS A 10 -16.85 24.84 16.85
CA LYS A 10 -16.56 25.23 15.49
C LYS A 10 -16.49 24.03 14.55
N SER A 11 -17.13 24.12 13.39
CA SER A 11 -17.00 23.08 12.36
C SER A 11 -15.53 22.93 11.92
N TRP A 12 -15.15 21.76 11.44
CA TRP A 12 -13.79 21.52 10.92
C TRP A 12 -13.43 22.53 9.81
N ARG A 13 -14.37 22.93 8.98
CA ARG A 13 -14.17 23.95 7.91
C ARG A 13 -13.73 25.29 8.48
N THR A 14 -14.43 25.79 9.48
CA THR A 14 -14.08 27.07 10.12
C THR A 14 -12.66 27.04 10.68
N ARG A 15 -12.25 25.94 11.30
CA ARG A 15 -10.90 25.78 11.85
C ARG A 15 -9.83 25.73 10.77
N LEU A 16 -10.09 25.02 9.69
CA LEU A 16 -9.16 24.95 8.58
C LEU A 16 -9.07 26.27 7.82
N ASP A 17 -10.18 27.00 7.64
CA ASP A 17 -10.18 28.32 7.05
C ASP A 17 -9.41 29.34 7.92
N GLU A 18 -9.58 29.32 9.23
CA GLU A 18 -8.81 30.14 10.18
C GLU A 18 -7.31 29.82 10.11
N LEU A 19 -6.95 28.53 9.99
CA LEU A 19 -5.56 28.10 9.81
C LEU A 19 -4.98 28.65 8.48
N MET A 20 -5.69 28.51 7.37
CA MET A 20 -5.25 29.03 6.08
C MET A 20 -5.10 30.55 6.10
N GLU A 21 -6.00 31.24 6.75
CA GLU A 21 -5.92 32.71 6.89
C GLU A 21 -4.71 33.12 7.74
N SER A 22 -4.42 32.38 8.81
CA SER A 22 -3.22 32.60 9.64
C SER A 22 -1.92 32.45 8.83
N VAL A 23 -1.82 31.38 8.03
CA VAL A 23 -0.67 31.14 7.13
C VAL A 23 -0.55 32.26 6.10
N TYR A 24 -1.67 32.70 5.52
CA TYR A 24 -1.67 33.81 4.57
C TYR A 24 -1.20 35.13 5.20
N ARG A 25 -1.67 35.45 6.41
CA ARG A 25 -1.29 36.66 7.13
C ARG A 25 0.19 36.65 7.58
N SER A 26 0.75 35.48 7.91
CA SER A 26 2.17 35.36 8.26
C SER A 26 3.10 35.64 7.09
N GLY A 27 2.64 35.39 5.85
CA GLY A 27 3.45 35.51 4.63
C GLY A 27 4.54 34.42 4.53
N GLU A 28 4.57 33.46 5.44
CA GLU A 28 5.54 32.38 5.45
C GLU A 28 5.17 31.24 4.49
N ARG A 29 6.19 30.62 3.87
CA ARG A 29 5.99 29.44 3.03
C ARG A 29 5.78 28.23 3.92
N THR A 30 4.61 27.62 3.86
CA THR A 30 4.19 26.51 4.68
C THR A 30 3.95 25.26 3.81
N LEU A 31 4.51 24.14 4.21
CA LEU A 31 4.23 22.82 3.65
C LEU A 31 3.34 22.05 4.61
N PHE A 32 2.16 21.68 4.17
CA PHE A 32 1.29 20.74 4.87
C PHE A 32 1.53 19.33 4.33
N ILE A 33 1.75 18.39 5.25
CA ILE A 33 1.92 16.98 4.93
C ILE A 33 0.73 16.24 5.53
N ILE A 34 -0.05 15.57 4.67
CA ILE A 34 -1.16 14.72 5.08
C ILE A 34 -0.77 13.30 4.72
N ASP A 35 -0.47 12.51 5.73
CA ASP A 35 -0.28 11.06 5.58
C ASP A 35 -1.62 10.35 5.71
N GLU A 36 -1.77 9.21 5.03
CA GLU A 36 -2.99 8.40 5.00
C GLU A 36 -4.27 9.18 4.60
N LEU A 37 -4.15 10.08 3.59
CA LEU A 37 -5.32 10.81 3.06
C LEU A 37 -6.45 9.87 2.62
N PRO A 38 -6.21 8.73 1.94
CA PRO A 38 -7.27 7.80 1.57
C PRO A 38 -8.07 7.27 2.77
N ASP A 39 -7.41 6.97 3.88
CA ASP A 39 -8.07 6.48 5.10
C ASP A 39 -8.95 7.55 5.73
N MET A 40 -8.45 8.78 5.78
CA MET A 40 -9.24 9.92 6.24
C MET A 40 -10.50 10.10 5.38
N LEU A 41 -10.38 10.04 4.05
CA LEU A 41 -11.51 10.16 3.13
C LEU A 41 -12.52 9.02 3.30
N ASN A 42 -12.04 7.78 3.48
CA ASN A 42 -12.91 6.63 3.73
C ASN A 42 -13.67 6.76 5.07
N ALA A 43 -13.01 7.21 6.13
CA ALA A 43 -13.63 7.45 7.43
C ALA A 43 -14.68 8.58 7.35
N MET A 44 -14.36 9.68 6.67
CA MET A 44 -15.32 10.78 6.45
C MET A 44 -16.55 10.30 5.67
N ARG A 45 -16.35 9.53 4.61
CA ARG A 45 -17.43 8.98 3.79
C ARG A 45 -18.35 8.04 4.56
N ALA A 46 -17.79 7.24 5.47
CA ALA A 46 -18.58 6.35 6.34
C ALA A 46 -19.51 7.15 7.26
N GLY A 47 -19.10 8.35 7.68
CA GLY A 47 -19.95 9.27 8.45
C GLY A 47 -20.91 10.07 7.57
N SER A 48 -20.42 10.69 6.51
CA SER A 48 -21.20 11.51 5.58
C SER A 48 -20.51 11.67 4.23
N ARG A 49 -21.20 11.29 3.14
CA ARG A 49 -20.70 11.51 1.77
C ARG A 49 -20.53 12.98 1.45
N ASP A 50 -21.44 13.82 1.93
CA ASP A 50 -21.43 15.28 1.69
C ASP A 50 -20.25 15.96 2.39
N GLU A 51 -19.87 15.49 3.58
CA GLU A 51 -18.68 15.99 4.27
C GLU A 51 -17.40 15.61 3.54
N CYS A 52 -17.28 14.40 3.06
CA CYS A 52 -16.14 13.95 2.26
C CYS A 52 -16.00 14.79 0.98
N ALA A 53 -17.08 14.95 0.21
CA ALA A 53 -17.10 15.80 -0.97
C ALA A 53 -16.76 17.25 -0.62
N GLY A 54 -17.34 17.77 0.46
CA GLY A 54 -17.09 19.11 0.96
C GLY A 54 -15.62 19.35 1.36
N PHE A 55 -14.96 18.37 1.95
CA PHE A 55 -13.52 18.44 2.24
C PHE A 55 -12.70 18.51 0.94
N LEU A 56 -12.98 17.66 -0.03
CA LEU A 56 -12.25 17.65 -1.30
C LEU A 56 -12.40 18.95 -2.08
N HIS A 57 -13.60 19.56 -2.10
CA HIS A 57 -13.82 20.88 -2.68
C HIS A 57 -13.04 21.98 -1.94
N TRP A 58 -13.05 21.96 -0.60
CA TRP A 58 -12.25 22.87 0.21
C TRP A 58 -10.74 22.68 -0.06
N PHE A 59 -10.27 21.46 -0.08
CA PHE A 59 -8.89 21.10 -0.36
C PHE A 59 -8.45 21.60 -1.74
N ARG A 60 -9.29 21.44 -2.78
CA ARG A 60 -9.02 21.98 -4.11
C ARG A 60 -8.93 23.52 -4.07
N LYS A 61 -9.91 24.17 -3.45
CA LYS A 61 -9.94 25.63 -3.33
C LYS A 61 -8.66 26.20 -2.72
N THR A 62 -8.10 25.55 -1.71
CA THR A 62 -6.86 26.01 -1.06
C THR A 62 -5.63 25.90 -1.97
N ARG A 63 -5.69 25.07 -3.01
CA ARG A 63 -4.60 24.91 -3.98
C ARG A 63 -4.72 25.85 -5.18
N GLU A 64 -5.91 26.26 -5.55
CA GLU A 64 -6.18 27.05 -6.77
C GLU A 64 -6.03 28.57 -6.58
N GLN A 65 -6.17 29.11 -5.39
CA GLN A 65 -6.23 30.55 -5.12
C GLN A 65 -4.89 31.16 -4.71
N SER A 66 -4.94 32.45 -4.28
CA SER A 66 -3.79 33.24 -3.80
C SER A 66 -2.93 32.55 -2.74
N LEU A 67 -3.50 31.59 -2.01
CA LEU A 67 -2.80 30.72 -1.06
C LEU A 67 -1.70 29.87 -1.70
N ARG A 68 -1.81 29.54 -2.99
CA ARG A 68 -0.80 28.77 -3.73
C ARG A 68 0.61 29.36 -3.63
N LYS A 69 0.75 30.63 -3.40
CA LYS A 69 2.04 31.29 -3.22
C LYS A 69 2.72 30.88 -1.90
N TYR A 70 1.95 30.66 -0.85
CA TYR A 70 2.44 30.43 0.51
C TYR A 70 2.28 28.98 0.95
N VAL A 71 1.31 28.26 0.40
CA VAL A 71 0.96 26.90 0.82
C VAL A 71 1.38 25.89 -0.23
N ARG A 72 1.96 24.78 0.24
CA ARG A 72 2.20 23.55 -0.54
C ARG A 72 1.60 22.37 0.21
N TRP A 73 1.16 21.41 -0.54
CA TRP A 73 0.59 20.18 -0.02
C TRP A 73 1.38 18.99 -0.51
N LEU A 74 1.75 18.12 0.43
CA LEU A 74 2.22 16.78 0.16
C LEU A 74 1.21 15.83 0.78
N VAL A 75 0.62 14.97 -0.03
CA VAL A 75 -0.36 14.00 0.43
C VAL A 75 0.12 12.61 0.09
N GLY A 76 -0.03 11.69 1.02
CA GLY A 76 0.37 10.31 0.87
C GLY A 76 -0.70 9.36 1.40
N GLY A 77 -0.48 8.08 1.18
CA GLY A 77 -1.29 7.00 1.74
C GLY A 77 -0.80 5.65 1.26
N SER A 78 -1.01 4.66 2.10
CA SER A 78 -0.66 3.25 1.84
C SER A 78 -1.69 2.55 0.94
N VAL A 79 -2.84 3.18 0.71
CA VAL A 79 -3.91 2.72 -0.19
C VAL A 79 -3.99 3.66 -1.39
N ASN A 80 -4.36 3.13 -2.54
CA ASN A 80 -4.46 3.91 -3.76
C ASN A 80 -5.46 5.08 -3.62
N LEU A 81 -4.94 6.30 -3.55
CA LEU A 81 -5.73 7.52 -3.47
C LEU A 81 -6.65 7.68 -4.69
N ILE A 82 -6.13 7.40 -5.89
CA ILE A 82 -6.91 7.51 -7.13
C ILE A 82 -8.11 6.59 -7.09
N ALA A 83 -7.93 5.32 -6.68
CA ALA A 83 -9.02 4.37 -6.55
C ALA A 83 -10.09 4.79 -5.53
N THR A 84 -9.65 5.42 -4.41
CA THR A 84 -10.57 5.95 -3.40
C THR A 84 -11.39 7.13 -3.95
N LEU A 85 -10.79 7.99 -4.75
CA LEU A 85 -11.45 9.14 -5.36
C LEU A 85 -12.35 8.75 -6.53
N ASP A 86 -11.95 7.75 -7.32
CA ASP A 86 -12.73 7.23 -8.46
C ASP A 86 -14.07 6.68 -7.99
N ARG A 87 -14.09 5.89 -6.93
CA ARG A 87 -15.33 5.41 -6.29
C ARG A 87 -16.29 6.53 -5.85
N ASN A 88 -15.77 7.74 -5.68
CA ASN A 88 -16.53 8.91 -5.27
C ASN A 88 -16.87 9.85 -6.42
N ASN A 89 -16.44 9.54 -7.66
CA ASN A 89 -16.49 10.43 -8.82
C ASN A 89 -15.83 11.79 -8.52
N THR A 90 -14.73 11.80 -7.76
CA THR A 90 -14.05 13.02 -7.29
C THR A 90 -12.59 13.12 -7.73
N VAL A 91 -12.14 12.27 -8.65
CA VAL A 91 -10.78 12.30 -9.22
C VAL A 91 -10.43 13.67 -9.79
N ASN A 92 -11.42 14.35 -10.39
CA ASN A 92 -11.26 15.70 -10.93
C ASN A 92 -10.88 16.75 -9.87
N LEU A 93 -11.09 16.48 -8.59
CA LEU A 93 -10.77 17.40 -7.49
C LEU A 93 -9.29 17.37 -7.08
N ILE A 94 -8.50 16.48 -7.66
CA ILE A 94 -7.04 16.39 -7.43
C ILE A 94 -6.22 16.44 -8.72
N ASN A 95 -6.83 16.74 -9.86
CA ASN A 95 -6.15 16.74 -11.17
C ASN A 95 -5.03 17.78 -11.31
N ASP A 96 -4.93 18.73 -10.37
CA ASP A 96 -3.87 19.71 -10.25
C ASP A 96 -2.66 19.22 -9.43
N LEU A 97 -2.78 18.07 -8.75
CA LEU A 97 -1.69 17.45 -8.01
C LEU A 97 -0.81 16.64 -8.96
N LYS A 98 0.50 16.75 -8.73
CA LYS A 98 1.44 15.83 -9.37
C LYS A 98 1.43 14.50 -8.61
N VAL A 99 1.11 13.43 -9.31
CA VAL A 99 1.14 12.07 -8.74
C VAL A 99 2.56 11.51 -8.92
N GLU A 100 3.15 11.06 -7.84
CA GLU A 100 4.43 10.36 -7.81
C GLU A 100 4.21 8.98 -7.21
N ASN A 101 4.60 7.95 -7.93
CA ASN A 101 4.60 6.59 -7.42
C ASN A 101 5.96 6.28 -6.79
N LEU A 102 5.95 5.69 -5.60
CA LEU A 102 7.18 5.20 -4.97
C LEU A 102 7.45 3.80 -5.53
N GLU A 103 8.43 3.74 -6.42
CA GLU A 103 8.88 2.48 -7.00
C GLU A 103 9.72 1.67 -6.00
N PRO A 104 9.77 0.34 -6.14
CA PRO A 104 10.76 -0.48 -5.44
C PRO A 104 12.18 0.02 -5.73
N PHE A 105 13.10 -0.22 -4.81
CA PHE A 105 14.51 0.18 -5.00
C PHE A 105 15.14 -0.53 -6.20
N THR A 106 15.99 0.19 -6.91
CA THR A 106 16.92 -0.42 -7.87
C THR A 106 17.97 -1.27 -7.14
N GLU A 107 18.62 -2.19 -7.84
CA GLU A 107 19.66 -3.03 -7.27
C GLU A 107 20.80 -2.22 -6.62
N GLU A 108 21.16 -1.08 -7.22
CA GLU A 108 22.17 -0.17 -6.66
C GLU A 108 21.69 0.54 -5.38
N GLU A 109 20.42 0.91 -5.34
CA GLU A 109 19.85 1.50 -4.12
C GLU A 109 19.77 0.48 -3.01
N VAL A 110 19.42 -0.77 -3.32
CA VAL A 110 19.48 -1.88 -2.35
C VAL A 110 20.89 -2.05 -1.78
N LYS A 111 21.90 -2.10 -2.65
CA LYS A 111 23.31 -2.21 -2.22
C LYS A 111 23.66 -1.08 -1.26
N ARG A 112 23.38 0.17 -1.64
CA ARG A 112 23.64 1.34 -0.80
C ARG A 112 22.89 1.28 0.53
N PHE A 113 21.60 0.96 0.48
CA PHE A 113 20.73 0.92 1.66
C PHE A 113 21.19 -0.16 2.66
N VAL A 114 21.36 -1.40 2.18
CA VAL A 114 21.74 -2.54 3.03
C VAL A 114 23.16 -2.35 3.58
N SER A 115 24.12 -1.93 2.74
CA SER A 115 25.50 -1.67 3.19
C SER A 115 25.49 -0.57 4.26
N ALA A 116 24.84 0.55 4.03
CA ALA A 116 24.79 1.64 5.02
C ALA A 116 24.18 1.20 6.36
N MET A 117 23.13 0.37 6.33
CA MET A 117 22.53 -0.18 7.54
C MET A 117 23.47 -1.13 8.30
N LEU A 118 24.14 -2.04 7.60
CA LEU A 118 25.01 -3.04 8.23
C LEU A 118 26.34 -2.43 8.68
N GLU A 119 26.94 -1.56 7.87
CA GLU A 119 28.20 -0.87 8.19
C GLU A 119 28.07 0.06 9.41
N ARG A 120 26.93 0.73 9.54
CA ARG A 120 26.64 1.56 10.73
C ARG A 120 26.79 0.81 12.06
N TYR A 121 26.58 -0.50 12.04
CA TYR A 121 26.67 -1.40 13.19
C TYR A 121 27.89 -2.31 13.11
N GLU A 122 28.83 -2.04 12.23
CA GLU A 122 30.08 -2.83 12.01
C GLU A 122 29.81 -4.32 11.74
N VAL A 123 28.69 -4.60 11.05
CA VAL A 123 28.29 -5.99 10.72
C VAL A 123 29.10 -6.46 9.52
N ALA A 124 29.92 -7.50 9.73
CA ALA A 124 30.61 -8.16 8.64
C ALA A 124 29.65 -9.05 7.83
N PHE A 125 29.70 -8.95 6.51
CA PHE A 125 28.93 -9.79 5.59
C PHE A 125 29.69 -10.05 4.30
N ASP A 126 29.43 -11.18 3.68
CA ASP A 126 30.06 -11.52 2.40
C ASP A 126 29.23 -10.99 1.20
N ARG A 127 29.86 -11.00 0.02
CA ARG A 127 29.28 -10.49 -1.22
C ARG A 127 28.00 -11.21 -1.70
N THR A 128 27.66 -12.36 -1.13
CA THR A 128 26.51 -13.17 -1.53
C THR A 128 25.24 -12.79 -0.79
N VAL A 129 25.34 -12.03 0.30
CA VAL A 129 24.22 -11.63 1.17
C VAL A 129 23.19 -10.82 0.40
N ILE A 130 23.60 -9.71 -0.22
CA ILE A 130 22.67 -8.81 -0.92
C ILE A 130 22.00 -9.48 -2.13
N PRO A 131 22.71 -10.17 -3.02
CA PRO A 131 22.08 -10.95 -4.09
C PRO A 131 21.06 -11.96 -3.58
N ARG A 132 21.37 -12.64 -2.46
CA ARG A 132 20.44 -13.60 -1.86
C ARG A 132 19.21 -12.93 -1.25
N MET A 133 19.35 -11.75 -0.65
CA MET A 133 18.21 -10.95 -0.19
C MET A 133 17.29 -10.63 -1.35
N LEU A 134 17.82 -10.13 -2.46
CA LEU A 134 17.05 -9.78 -3.66
C LEU A 134 16.31 -10.99 -4.24
N ASP A 135 17.02 -12.13 -4.36
CA ASP A 135 16.42 -13.38 -4.85
C ASP A 135 15.24 -13.83 -3.99
N LEU A 136 15.34 -13.76 -2.67
CA LEU A 136 14.29 -14.23 -1.76
C LEU A 136 13.12 -13.25 -1.63
N LEU A 137 13.38 -11.95 -1.68
CA LEU A 137 12.34 -10.93 -1.58
C LEU A 137 11.54 -10.78 -2.89
N GLY A 138 12.21 -10.96 -4.03
CA GLY A 138 11.68 -10.63 -5.35
C GLY A 138 11.75 -9.11 -5.56
N SER A 139 10.65 -8.40 -5.41
CA SER A 139 10.66 -6.94 -5.49
C SER A 139 11.30 -6.31 -4.26
N PRO A 140 12.28 -5.41 -4.43
CA PRO A 140 13.02 -4.79 -3.33
C PRO A 140 12.25 -3.63 -2.69
N ILE A 141 11.09 -3.92 -2.13
CA ILE A 141 10.28 -2.97 -1.40
C ILE A 141 11.03 -2.57 -0.11
N PRO A 142 11.21 -1.26 0.17
CA PRO A 142 11.99 -0.79 1.32
C PRO A 142 11.60 -1.43 2.65
N PHE A 143 10.32 -1.61 2.90
CA PHE A 143 9.81 -2.27 4.12
C PHE A 143 10.32 -3.70 4.28
N PHE A 144 10.31 -4.50 3.22
CA PHE A 144 10.80 -5.88 3.27
C PHE A 144 12.31 -5.96 3.43
N LEU A 145 13.03 -5.04 2.77
CA LEU A 145 14.48 -4.93 2.92
C LEU A 145 14.88 -4.56 4.34
N GLN A 146 14.20 -3.56 4.91
CA GLN A 146 14.45 -3.16 6.31
C GLN A 146 14.16 -4.30 7.27
N MET A 147 13.04 -4.98 7.10
CA MET A 147 12.65 -6.11 7.95
C MET A 147 13.68 -7.24 7.91
N LEU A 148 14.17 -7.60 6.72
CA LEU A 148 15.17 -8.65 6.57
C LEU A 148 16.53 -8.20 7.11
N THR A 149 16.96 -6.97 6.85
CA THR A 149 18.22 -6.40 7.33
C THR A 149 18.25 -6.31 8.86
N GLU A 150 17.15 -5.94 9.48
CA GLU A 150 17.02 -5.91 10.94
C GLU A 150 17.20 -7.29 11.57
N GLU A 151 16.60 -8.32 10.98
CA GLU A 151 16.73 -9.69 11.47
C GLU A 151 18.15 -10.27 11.23
N LEU A 152 18.79 -9.90 10.13
CA LEU A 152 20.21 -10.20 9.87
C LEU A 152 21.10 -9.56 10.94
N TYR A 153 20.87 -8.28 11.27
CA TYR A 153 21.58 -7.61 12.36
C TYR A 153 21.37 -8.30 13.69
N ARG A 154 20.13 -8.68 14.06
CA ARG A 154 19.83 -9.42 15.29
C ARG A 154 20.53 -10.77 15.34
N HIS A 155 20.59 -11.47 14.23
CA HIS A 155 21.31 -12.74 14.09
C HIS A 155 22.81 -12.56 14.31
N TRP A 156 23.42 -11.61 13.61
CA TRP A 156 24.83 -11.28 13.75
C TRP A 156 25.16 -10.87 15.19
N LYS A 157 24.34 -10.05 15.84
CA LYS A 157 24.55 -9.61 17.22
C LYS A 157 24.70 -10.78 18.19
N ARG A 158 24.01 -11.88 17.95
CA ARG A 158 24.09 -13.10 18.78
C ARG A 158 25.33 -13.95 18.47
N ARG A 159 25.72 -14.04 17.20
CA ARG A 159 26.79 -14.94 16.76
C ARG A 159 28.15 -14.27 16.59
N LYS A 160 28.16 -12.99 16.26
CA LYS A 160 29.38 -12.21 15.99
C LYS A 160 30.28 -12.80 14.89
N SER A 161 29.70 -13.55 13.96
CA SER A 161 30.34 -14.09 12.76
C SER A 161 29.87 -13.36 11.52
N SER A 162 30.71 -13.31 10.47
CA SER A 162 30.31 -12.73 9.19
C SER A 162 29.06 -13.40 8.65
N LEU A 163 28.13 -12.58 8.12
CA LEU A 163 26.90 -13.08 7.52
C LEU A 163 27.14 -13.68 6.13
N SER A 164 26.42 -14.74 5.82
CA SER A 164 26.46 -15.45 4.55
C SER A 164 25.09 -15.55 3.90
N SER A 165 25.03 -15.98 2.63
CA SER A 165 23.77 -16.28 1.93
C SER A 165 22.93 -17.37 2.63
N GLU A 166 23.56 -18.28 3.35
CA GLU A 166 22.88 -19.30 4.14
C GLU A 166 22.14 -18.67 5.34
N ASP A 167 22.79 -17.71 6.03
CA ASP A 167 22.14 -16.98 7.12
C ASP A 167 20.91 -16.21 6.61
N VAL A 168 21.00 -15.58 5.44
CA VAL A 168 19.85 -14.91 4.79
C VAL A 168 18.71 -15.89 4.55
N THR A 169 19.02 -17.07 4.00
CA THR A 169 18.00 -18.10 3.71
C THR A 169 17.35 -18.63 4.99
N ASN A 170 18.14 -18.89 6.01
CA ASN A 170 17.65 -19.37 7.30
C ASN A 170 16.73 -18.34 7.99
N ILE A 171 17.13 -17.06 7.96
CA ILE A 171 16.33 -15.98 8.53
C ILE A 171 15.04 -15.79 7.75
N PHE A 172 15.10 -15.78 6.43
CA PHE A 172 13.92 -15.69 5.60
C PHE A 172 12.90 -16.80 5.94
N GLN A 173 13.34 -18.05 5.98
CA GLN A 173 12.43 -19.17 6.21
C GLN A 173 11.95 -19.30 7.65
N LYS A 174 12.84 -19.14 8.63
CA LYS A 174 12.51 -19.40 10.04
C LYS A 174 11.95 -18.19 10.77
N VAL A 175 12.32 -16.98 10.36
CA VAL A 175 11.91 -15.75 11.02
C VAL A 175 10.85 -15.02 10.21
N LEU A 176 11.13 -14.64 8.95
CA LEU A 176 10.17 -13.85 8.16
C LEU A 176 8.92 -14.64 7.75
N LEU A 177 9.05 -15.94 7.53
CA LEU A 177 7.93 -16.84 7.30
C LEU A 177 7.50 -17.57 8.58
N GLY A 178 8.10 -17.27 9.72
CA GLY A 178 7.75 -17.80 11.03
C GLY A 178 6.57 -17.06 11.67
N GLU A 179 6.09 -17.60 12.80
CA GLU A 179 4.98 -17.01 13.56
C GLU A 179 5.30 -15.59 14.05
N THR A 180 6.54 -15.33 14.44
CA THR A 180 6.98 -14.02 14.96
C THR A 180 6.84 -12.87 13.94
N ALA A 181 6.98 -13.16 12.66
CA ALA A 181 6.80 -12.16 11.61
C ALA A 181 5.40 -12.20 10.96
N ARG A 182 4.56 -13.17 11.35
CA ARG A 182 3.20 -13.29 10.84
C ARG A 182 2.43 -11.97 10.99
N ASP A 183 2.50 -11.36 12.17
CA ASP A 183 1.78 -10.13 12.48
C ASP A 183 2.26 -8.93 11.64
N LYS A 184 3.56 -8.90 11.30
CA LYS A 184 4.14 -7.84 10.45
C LYS A 184 3.57 -7.84 9.03
N LEU A 185 3.18 -9.01 8.50
CA LEU A 185 2.59 -9.16 7.16
C LEU A 185 1.07 -9.30 7.19
N GLN A 186 0.48 -9.50 8.37
CA GLN A 186 -0.98 -9.65 8.53
C GLN A 186 -1.74 -8.41 8.05
N HIS A 187 -1.12 -7.22 8.11
CA HIS A 187 -1.74 -5.99 7.62
C HIS A 187 -2.06 -6.06 6.11
N TYR A 188 -1.28 -6.79 5.30
CA TYR A 188 -1.63 -7.02 3.90
C TYR A 188 -2.96 -7.76 3.77
N ARG A 189 -3.22 -8.76 4.63
CA ARG A 189 -4.49 -9.46 4.62
C ARG A 189 -5.64 -8.56 5.09
N SER A 190 -5.47 -7.87 6.22
CA SER A 190 -6.49 -7.01 6.80
C SER A 190 -6.78 -5.77 5.95
N ARG A 191 -5.82 -5.27 5.17
CA ARG A 191 -6.03 -4.13 4.25
C ARG A 191 -7.16 -4.40 3.27
N ILE A 192 -7.27 -5.61 2.72
CA ILE A 192 -8.38 -5.99 1.84
C ILE A 192 -9.71 -5.89 2.58
N ASP A 193 -9.77 -6.37 3.83
CA ASP A 193 -11.01 -6.36 4.62
C ASP A 193 -11.45 -4.95 5.01
N VAL A 194 -10.51 -4.04 5.21
CA VAL A 194 -10.77 -2.67 5.68
C VAL A 194 -11.03 -1.71 4.50
N HIS A 195 -10.23 -1.78 3.45
CA HIS A 195 -10.19 -0.72 2.42
C HIS A 195 -10.87 -1.10 1.10
N TYR A 196 -11.02 -2.40 0.81
CA TYR A 196 -11.67 -2.81 -0.44
C TYR A 196 -13.20 -2.74 -0.33
N PRO A 197 -13.91 -2.43 -1.43
CA PRO A 197 -15.36 -2.57 -1.47
C PRO A 197 -15.79 -3.98 -1.08
N GLU A 198 -16.92 -4.12 -0.44
CA GLU A 198 -17.43 -5.44 0.00
C GLU A 198 -17.49 -6.44 -1.15
N GLU A 199 -17.90 -5.94 -2.32
CA GLU A 199 -17.96 -6.71 -3.56
C GLU A 199 -16.62 -7.20 -4.09
N ASP A 200 -15.53 -6.54 -3.78
CA ASP A 200 -14.21 -6.84 -4.30
C ASP A 200 -13.36 -7.68 -3.33
N LYS A 201 -13.76 -7.79 -2.06
CA LYS A 201 -13.00 -8.50 -1.02
C LYS A 201 -12.83 -9.99 -1.33
N GLU A 202 -13.92 -10.68 -1.64
CA GLU A 202 -13.85 -12.11 -1.97
C GLU A 202 -13.11 -12.36 -3.27
N PRO A 203 -13.41 -11.67 -4.40
CA PRO A 203 -12.65 -11.82 -5.63
C PRO A 203 -11.16 -11.56 -5.45
N ALA A 204 -10.76 -10.49 -4.74
CA ALA A 204 -9.37 -10.18 -4.44
C ALA A 204 -8.66 -11.34 -3.74
N ARG A 205 -9.28 -11.85 -2.66
CA ARG A 205 -8.72 -12.97 -1.89
C ARG A 205 -8.59 -14.25 -2.71
N ARG A 206 -9.60 -14.59 -3.52
CA ARG A 206 -9.57 -15.79 -4.37
C ARG A 206 -8.50 -15.70 -5.46
N MET A 207 -8.35 -14.52 -6.07
CA MET A 207 -7.30 -14.27 -7.07
C MET A 207 -5.91 -14.38 -6.44
N LEU A 208 -5.68 -13.76 -5.28
CA LEU A 208 -4.42 -13.85 -4.55
C LEU A 208 -4.12 -15.29 -4.08
N ASN A 209 -5.13 -16.02 -3.61
CA ASN A 209 -4.97 -17.43 -3.25
C ASN A 209 -4.56 -18.27 -4.46
N HIS A 210 -5.16 -18.07 -5.61
CA HIS A 210 -4.79 -18.75 -6.85
C HIS A 210 -3.36 -18.44 -7.26
N LEU A 211 -3.00 -17.15 -7.29
CA LEU A 211 -1.63 -16.69 -7.58
C LEU A 211 -0.61 -17.27 -6.59
N SER A 212 -0.93 -17.31 -5.30
CA SER A 212 0.00 -17.82 -4.28
C SER A 212 0.32 -19.31 -4.44
N ARG A 213 -0.61 -20.09 -4.98
CA ARG A 213 -0.44 -21.54 -5.22
C ARG A 213 0.25 -21.84 -6.55
N SER A 214 0.18 -20.91 -7.50
CA SER A 214 0.80 -21.07 -8.80
C SER A 214 2.31 -20.86 -8.70
N ASP A 215 3.11 -21.78 -9.26
CA ASP A 215 4.56 -21.64 -9.26
C ASP A 215 5.04 -20.62 -10.28
N ASN A 216 4.25 -20.41 -11.33
CA ASN A 216 4.49 -19.42 -12.39
C ASN A 216 3.43 -18.32 -12.36
N SER A 217 3.72 -17.22 -13.07
CA SER A 217 2.74 -16.17 -13.34
C SER A 217 1.51 -16.70 -14.05
N VAL A 218 0.34 -16.14 -13.79
CA VAL A 218 -0.97 -16.58 -14.25
C VAL A 218 -1.49 -15.64 -15.32
N MET A 219 -2.11 -16.18 -16.37
CA MET A 219 -2.75 -15.39 -17.43
C MET A 219 -3.93 -14.57 -16.88
N ARG A 220 -4.13 -13.37 -17.44
CA ARG A 220 -5.23 -12.48 -17.10
C ARG A 220 -6.60 -13.16 -17.17
N GLU A 221 -6.80 -14.01 -18.17
CA GLU A 221 -8.04 -14.74 -18.42
C GLU A 221 -8.40 -15.69 -17.26
N ASN A 222 -7.40 -16.31 -16.63
CA ASN A 222 -7.62 -17.20 -15.49
C ASN A 222 -8.07 -16.39 -14.26
N LEU A 223 -7.50 -15.21 -14.04
CA LEU A 223 -7.93 -14.31 -12.96
C LEU A 223 -9.34 -13.77 -13.25
N PHE A 224 -9.64 -13.42 -14.50
CA PHE A 224 -10.97 -13.02 -14.90
C PHE A 224 -12.02 -14.13 -14.71
N HIS A 225 -11.64 -15.38 -14.97
CA HIS A 225 -12.51 -16.52 -14.72
C HIS A 225 -12.88 -16.63 -13.22
N ILE A 226 -11.89 -16.50 -12.33
CA ILE A 226 -12.11 -16.49 -10.87
C ILE A 226 -13.03 -15.33 -10.47
N PHE A 227 -12.76 -14.13 -10.97
CA PHE A 227 -13.59 -12.95 -10.71
C PHE A 227 -15.04 -13.17 -11.12
N ARG A 228 -15.27 -13.70 -12.35
CA ARG A 228 -16.59 -13.99 -12.87
C ARG A 228 -17.34 -15.06 -12.06
N GLN A 229 -16.64 -16.07 -11.54
CA GLN A 229 -17.24 -17.05 -10.65
C GLN A 229 -17.74 -16.42 -9.33
N CYS A 230 -17.00 -15.46 -8.77
CA CYS A 230 -17.44 -14.73 -7.60
C CYS A 230 -18.69 -13.88 -7.91
N GLU A 231 -18.67 -13.18 -9.04
CA GLU A 231 -19.82 -12.34 -9.45
C GLU A 231 -21.09 -13.18 -9.70
N SER A 232 -20.98 -14.36 -10.31
CA SER A 232 -22.15 -15.21 -10.61
C SER A 232 -22.90 -15.70 -9.36
N ARG A 233 -22.28 -15.66 -8.20
CA ARG A 233 -22.88 -16.04 -6.91
C ARG A 233 -23.65 -14.89 -6.24
N ARG A 234 -23.62 -13.70 -6.81
CA ARG A 234 -24.21 -12.49 -6.23
C ARG A 234 -25.65 -12.29 -6.70
N THR A 235 -26.49 -11.74 -5.84
CA THR A 235 -27.89 -11.42 -6.15
C THR A 235 -28.03 -10.35 -7.23
N SER A 236 -27.05 -9.41 -7.30
CA SER A 236 -26.94 -8.35 -8.32
C SER A 236 -25.64 -8.46 -9.05
N ALA A 237 -25.47 -9.51 -9.86
CA ALA A 237 -24.26 -9.76 -10.62
C ALA A 237 -24.09 -8.72 -11.74
N ARG A 238 -22.86 -8.21 -11.89
CA ARG A 238 -22.47 -7.36 -13.03
C ARG A 238 -22.38 -8.20 -14.29
N SER A 239 -22.61 -7.60 -15.45
CA SER A 239 -22.54 -8.29 -16.75
C SER A 239 -21.96 -7.39 -17.85
N GLY A 240 -21.49 -7.99 -18.92
CA GLY A 240 -20.94 -7.27 -20.07
C GLY A 240 -19.83 -6.30 -19.69
N ALA A 241 -19.90 -5.08 -20.21
CA ALA A 241 -18.88 -4.05 -20.00
C ALA A 241 -18.69 -3.67 -18.51
N ASP A 242 -19.74 -3.73 -17.70
CA ASP A 242 -19.63 -3.41 -16.27
C ASP A 242 -18.80 -4.46 -15.51
N LEU A 243 -18.90 -5.73 -15.91
CA LEU A 243 -18.09 -6.81 -15.37
C LEU A 243 -16.62 -6.64 -15.72
N ASP A 244 -16.33 -6.33 -16.99
CA ASP A 244 -14.95 -6.11 -17.48
C ASP A 244 -14.31 -4.91 -16.80
N ASN A 245 -15.05 -3.80 -16.66
CA ASN A 245 -14.57 -2.59 -15.98
C ASN A 245 -14.29 -2.85 -14.50
N ALA A 246 -15.17 -3.57 -13.81
CA ALA A 246 -14.98 -3.89 -12.40
C ALA A 246 -13.76 -4.81 -12.18
N PHE A 247 -13.55 -5.78 -13.06
CA PHE A 247 -12.35 -6.62 -13.02
C PHE A 247 -11.07 -5.80 -13.27
N GLN A 248 -11.10 -4.91 -14.27
CA GLN A 248 -9.97 -4.03 -14.56
C GLN A 248 -9.63 -3.13 -13.35
N HIS A 249 -10.65 -2.56 -12.69
CA HIS A 249 -10.46 -1.75 -11.48
C HIS A 249 -9.86 -2.59 -10.34
N LEU A 250 -10.33 -3.81 -10.13
CA LEU A 250 -9.77 -4.69 -9.09
C LEU A 250 -8.30 -5.03 -9.36
N LEU A 251 -7.93 -5.30 -10.61
CA LEU A 251 -6.53 -5.52 -10.99
C LEU A 251 -5.67 -4.28 -10.67
N LEU A 252 -6.16 -3.09 -11.05
CA LEU A 252 -5.47 -1.83 -10.76
C LEU A 252 -5.30 -1.60 -9.25
N TYR A 253 -6.31 -1.95 -8.44
CA TYR A 253 -6.20 -1.84 -6.98
C TYR A 253 -5.13 -2.77 -6.43
N LEU A 254 -5.15 -4.05 -6.84
CA LEU A 254 -4.16 -5.03 -6.41
C LEU A 254 -2.73 -4.65 -6.83
N GLN A 255 -2.55 -4.07 -8.02
CA GLN A 255 -1.24 -3.58 -8.47
C GLN A 255 -0.79 -2.35 -7.68
N SER A 256 -1.66 -1.36 -7.51
CA SER A 256 -1.35 -0.11 -6.80
C SER A 256 -1.04 -0.33 -5.32
N ASP A 257 -1.65 -1.36 -4.72
CA ASP A 257 -1.41 -1.75 -3.32
C ASP A 257 -0.24 -2.73 -3.18
N PHE A 258 0.54 -2.97 -4.25
CA PHE A 258 1.72 -3.84 -4.29
C PHE A 258 1.46 -5.30 -3.95
N TYR A 259 0.26 -5.82 -4.21
CA TYR A 259 0.02 -7.27 -4.12
C TYR A 259 0.55 -7.99 -5.34
N ILE A 260 0.24 -7.48 -6.53
CA ILE A 260 0.55 -8.12 -7.80
C ILE A 260 1.27 -7.17 -8.75
N GLU A 261 2.00 -7.75 -9.67
CA GLU A 261 2.56 -7.08 -10.83
C GLU A 261 2.13 -7.79 -12.11
N GLY A 262 1.96 -7.02 -13.18
CA GLY A 262 1.64 -7.53 -14.51
C GLY A 262 2.85 -7.49 -15.43
N THR A 263 3.01 -8.51 -16.27
CA THR A 263 4.02 -8.53 -17.35
C THR A 263 3.44 -7.97 -18.65
N ALA A 264 4.31 -7.59 -19.57
CA ALA A 264 3.91 -7.16 -20.92
C ALA A 264 3.11 -8.22 -21.71
N GLU A 265 3.22 -9.49 -21.30
CA GLU A 265 2.50 -10.62 -21.92
C GLU A 265 1.10 -10.83 -21.33
N GLY A 266 0.62 -9.93 -20.47
CA GLY A 266 -0.69 -10.05 -19.82
C GLY A 266 -0.75 -11.14 -18.75
N ARG A 267 0.38 -11.48 -18.15
CA ARG A 267 0.47 -12.40 -17.03
C ARG A 267 0.63 -11.63 -15.73
N TYR A 268 0.20 -12.23 -14.63
CA TYR A 268 0.25 -11.62 -13.30
C TYR A 268 0.89 -12.58 -12.30
N ASP A 269 1.64 -12.02 -11.36
CA ASP A 269 2.15 -12.72 -10.18
C ASP A 269 2.17 -11.75 -8.98
N PHE A 270 2.50 -12.25 -7.81
CA PHE A 270 2.77 -11.38 -6.67
C PHE A 270 3.96 -10.47 -6.97
N SER A 271 3.86 -9.21 -6.59
CA SER A 271 4.97 -8.23 -6.70
C SER A 271 6.17 -8.61 -5.82
N SER A 272 5.96 -9.43 -4.77
CA SER A 272 7.00 -9.88 -3.86
C SER A 272 6.91 -11.38 -3.60
N ARG A 273 8.06 -12.10 -3.73
CA ARG A 273 8.16 -13.51 -3.37
C ARG A 273 7.92 -13.75 -1.88
N LEU A 274 8.35 -12.82 -1.03
CA LEU A 274 8.08 -12.89 0.40
C LEU A 274 6.57 -12.88 0.65
N LEU A 275 5.85 -11.92 0.06
CA LEU A 275 4.40 -11.81 0.22
C LEU A 275 3.68 -13.03 -0.36
N LYS A 276 4.09 -13.51 -1.54
CA LYS A 276 3.56 -14.74 -2.17
C LYS A 276 3.70 -15.96 -1.25
N THR A 277 4.89 -16.15 -0.72
CA THR A 277 5.18 -17.32 0.13
C THR A 277 4.45 -17.23 1.47
N TRP A 278 4.40 -16.04 2.05
CA TRP A 278 3.62 -15.77 3.26
C TRP A 278 2.13 -16.01 3.04
N TRP A 279 1.58 -15.49 1.93
CA TRP A 279 0.16 -15.67 1.57
C TRP A 279 -0.19 -17.13 1.37
N ARG A 280 0.65 -17.88 0.62
CA ARG A 280 0.51 -19.34 0.45
C ARG A 280 0.44 -20.07 1.79
N LYS A 281 1.29 -19.69 2.73
CA LYS A 281 1.39 -20.33 4.04
C LYS A 281 0.22 -20.03 4.97
N TYR A 282 -0.23 -18.79 5.02
CA TYR A 282 -1.17 -18.34 6.05
C TYR A 282 -2.59 -18.02 5.55
N CYS A 283 -2.76 -17.75 4.26
CA CYS A 283 -4.05 -17.39 3.65
C CYS A 283 -4.47 -18.35 2.54
N GLY A 284 -3.54 -19.08 1.93
CA GLY A 284 -3.76 -19.90 0.73
C GLY A 284 -4.77 -21.04 0.90
N PHE A 285 -5.16 -21.39 2.11
CA PHE A 285 -6.14 -22.45 2.39
C PHE A 285 -7.60 -21.94 2.37
N GLU A 286 -7.81 -20.64 2.46
CA GLU A 286 -9.15 -20.07 2.31
C GLU A 286 -9.67 -20.45 0.91
N TYR A 287 -10.91 -20.92 0.83
CA TYR A 287 -11.57 -21.36 -0.41
C TYR A 287 -10.93 -22.58 -1.12
N ALA A 288 -10.10 -23.36 -0.43
CA ALA A 288 -9.41 -24.51 -1.05
C ALA A 288 -10.36 -25.66 -1.43
N TYR A 289 -11.55 -25.70 -0.83
CA TYR A 289 -12.50 -26.81 -0.92
C TYR A 289 -13.82 -26.42 -1.58
N GLU A 290 -13.93 -25.22 -2.17
CA GLU A 290 -15.06 -24.77 -2.95
C GLU A 290 -14.77 -24.82 -4.45
#